data_74657ffc5940187a7c026cb7bd11d6e9
#
_entry.id   74657ffc5940187a7c026cb7bd11d6e9
#
_cell.length_a   1.000
_cell.length_b   1.000
_cell.length_c   1.000
_cell.angle_alpha   90.00
_cell.angle_beta   90.00
_cell.angle_gamma   90.00
#
_symmetry.space_group_name_H-M   'P 1'
#
loop_
_entity.id
_entity.type
_entity.pdbx_description
1 polymer ?
#
loop_
_entity_poly.entity_id
_entity_poly.type
_entity_poly.pdbx_seq_one_letter_code
_entity_poly.pdbx_strand_id
1 'polypeptide(L)'
;MRRMLLSGVLGFCMPLLAFAQQTAQTASDAPATKEDIQKYLDVMHSREMMAKMVDAMSAPMHKMLHEQFLKDKTKLPPDFEDRVSKMVDDEMKSFPWDEMLDSMVPVYQKHLTKGDVNALVAFYGSPTGQKILHDMPAIMQEAMESMMPLMQKQMNTMNSRVQQEVAQMMKDYKPAQKPKSEEIKN
;
A
#
# COMPACT_ATOMS: atom_id res chain seq x y z
N MET A 1 -5.67 47.77 71.91
CA MET A 1 -6.32 47.71 70.58
C MET A 1 -5.96 46.39 69.92
N ARG A 2 -6.97 45.57 69.76
CA ARG A 2 -6.92 44.15 69.46
C ARG A 2 -6.78 43.97 67.93
N ARG A 3 -5.75 43.25 67.44
CA ARG A 3 -5.68 42.76 66.08
C ARG A 3 -5.80 41.21 66.12
N MET A 4 -6.97 40.75 65.63
CA MET A 4 -7.29 39.37 65.43
C MET A 4 -6.56 38.88 64.17
N LEU A 5 -5.79 37.76 64.34
CA LEU A 5 -5.24 37.00 63.24
C LEU A 5 -6.28 35.94 62.84
N LEU A 6 -6.81 36.00 61.61
CA LEU A 6 -7.50 34.88 60.98
C LEU A 6 -6.48 34.16 60.11
N SER A 7 -6.05 33.01 60.57
CA SER A 7 -5.32 32.04 59.72
C SER A 7 -6.33 31.21 58.91
N GLY A 8 -6.31 31.39 57.60
CA GLY A 8 -7.08 30.61 56.64
C GLY A 8 -6.51 29.23 56.47
N VAL A 9 -7.35 28.24 56.68
CA VAL A 9 -7.12 26.84 56.25
C VAL A 9 -7.51 26.78 54.77
N LEU A 10 -6.53 26.72 53.89
CA LEU A 10 -6.72 26.39 52.48
C LEU A 10 -5.54 25.49 52.06
N GLY A 11 -5.85 24.28 51.72
CA GLY A 11 -4.85 23.50 51.00
C GLY A 11 -4.68 22.06 51.42
N PHE A 12 -5.67 21.21 51.12
CA PHE A 12 -5.35 19.78 50.99
C PHE A 12 -6.42 19.08 50.15
N CYS A 13 -6.39 19.33 48.84
CA CYS A 13 -7.23 18.53 47.94
C CYS A 13 -6.65 18.55 46.50
N MET A 14 -5.39 18.11 46.29
CA MET A 14 -4.87 17.86 44.97
C MET A 14 -3.65 16.92 44.94
N PRO A 15 -3.82 15.61 45.15
CA PRO A 15 -2.91 14.68 44.51
C PRO A 15 -3.60 13.52 43.76
N LEU A 16 -4.95 13.38 43.80
CA LEU A 16 -5.62 12.19 43.22
C LEU A 16 -5.79 12.22 41.67
N LEU A 17 -5.73 13.41 41.06
CA LEU A 17 -5.88 13.53 39.61
C LEU A 17 -4.57 13.23 38.82
N ALA A 18 -3.41 13.45 39.42
CA ALA A 18 -2.12 13.19 38.77
C ALA A 18 -1.82 11.69 38.62
N PHE A 19 -2.26 10.86 39.57
CA PHE A 19 -2.08 9.41 39.48
C PHE A 19 -2.93 8.76 38.39
N ALA A 20 -4.14 9.25 38.16
CA ALA A 20 -5.03 8.72 37.10
C ALA A 20 -4.51 9.03 35.71
N GLN A 21 -3.88 10.19 35.49
CA GLN A 21 -3.28 10.54 34.21
C GLN A 21 -2.02 9.72 33.92
N GLN A 22 -1.20 9.44 34.94
CA GLN A 22 0.04 8.68 34.79
C GLN A 22 -0.23 7.20 34.48
N THR A 23 -1.27 6.61 35.08
CA THR A 23 -1.67 5.22 34.78
C THR A 23 -2.32 5.09 33.40
N ALA A 24 -3.04 6.10 32.93
CA ALA A 24 -3.61 6.12 31.58
C ALA A 24 -2.51 6.25 30.51
N GLN A 25 -1.47 7.04 30.77
CA GLN A 25 -0.34 7.23 29.85
C GLN A 25 0.52 5.96 29.75
N THR A 26 0.83 5.30 30.86
CA THR A 26 1.58 4.04 30.86
C THR A 26 0.81 2.88 30.22
N ALA A 27 -0.54 2.85 30.33
CA ALA A 27 -1.37 1.89 29.65
C ALA A 27 -1.46 2.15 28.14
N SER A 28 -1.36 3.42 27.73
CA SER A 28 -1.32 3.82 26.31
C SER A 28 -0.01 3.44 25.63
N ASP A 29 1.11 3.47 26.37
CA ASP A 29 2.46 3.15 25.87
C ASP A 29 2.76 1.64 25.88
N ALA A 30 1.88 0.81 26.45
CA ALA A 30 2.03 -0.63 26.41
C ALA A 30 1.94 -1.15 24.95
N PRO A 31 2.63 -2.26 24.63
CA PRO A 31 2.46 -2.92 23.32
C PRO A 31 0.99 -3.26 23.07
N ALA A 32 0.53 -3.11 21.85
CA ALA A 32 -0.82 -3.51 21.45
C ALA A 32 -1.00 -5.03 21.63
N THR A 33 -2.18 -5.45 22.11
CA THR A 33 -2.53 -6.88 22.19
C THR A 33 -2.95 -7.43 20.82
N LYS A 34 -3.06 -8.75 20.69
CA LYS A 34 -3.59 -9.38 19.49
C LYS A 34 -5.02 -8.87 19.21
N GLU A 35 -5.84 -8.77 20.24
CA GLU A 35 -7.23 -8.32 20.16
C GLU A 35 -7.33 -6.85 19.72
N ASP A 36 -6.41 -5.99 20.20
CA ASP A 36 -6.34 -4.59 19.76
C ASP A 36 -6.05 -4.51 18.25
N ILE A 37 -5.08 -5.30 17.75
CA ILE A 37 -4.74 -5.34 16.34
C ILE A 37 -5.87 -5.95 15.49
N GLN A 38 -6.50 -7.02 15.95
CA GLN A 38 -7.65 -7.60 15.24
C GLN A 38 -8.78 -6.59 15.10
N LYS A 39 -9.12 -5.85 16.19
CA LYS A 39 -10.12 -4.79 16.14
C LYS A 39 -9.75 -3.68 15.13
N TYR A 40 -8.48 -3.33 15.04
CA TYR A 40 -8.01 -2.37 14.03
C TYR A 40 -8.19 -2.92 12.61
N LEU A 41 -7.83 -4.17 12.36
CA LEU A 41 -8.01 -4.81 11.05
C LEU A 41 -9.49 -4.93 10.66
N ASP A 42 -10.37 -5.12 11.64
CA ASP A 42 -11.83 -5.17 11.44
C ASP A 42 -12.40 -3.81 11.02
N VAL A 43 -12.06 -2.72 11.73
CA VAL A 43 -12.54 -1.37 11.37
C VAL A 43 -11.97 -0.88 10.05
N MET A 44 -10.82 -1.40 9.63
CA MET A 44 -10.21 -1.18 8.32
C MET A 44 -10.87 -2.00 7.20
N HIS A 45 -11.80 -2.88 7.52
CA HIS A 45 -12.38 -3.84 6.56
C HIS A 45 -11.33 -4.63 5.78
N SER A 46 -10.23 -4.99 6.44
CA SER A 46 -9.04 -5.59 5.80
C SER A 46 -9.38 -6.87 5.03
N ARG A 47 -10.27 -7.71 5.56
CA ARG A 47 -10.76 -8.93 4.90
C ARG A 47 -11.53 -8.62 3.61
N GLU A 48 -12.46 -7.66 3.66
CA GLU A 48 -13.25 -7.23 2.49
C GLU A 48 -12.34 -6.60 1.42
N MET A 49 -11.37 -5.80 1.85
CA MET A 49 -10.40 -5.19 0.95
C MET A 49 -9.55 -6.25 0.23
N MET A 50 -9.10 -7.28 0.95
CA MET A 50 -8.38 -8.41 0.36
C MET A 50 -9.26 -9.21 -0.62
N ALA A 51 -10.51 -9.49 -0.27
CA ALA A 51 -11.45 -10.16 -1.18
C ALA A 51 -11.64 -9.36 -2.48
N LYS A 52 -11.85 -8.05 -2.39
CA LYS A 52 -11.94 -7.17 -3.56
C LYS A 52 -10.65 -7.15 -4.41
N MET A 53 -9.49 -7.23 -3.75
CA MET A 53 -8.20 -7.32 -4.47
C MET A 53 -8.09 -8.62 -5.26
N VAL A 54 -8.53 -9.73 -4.69
CA VAL A 54 -8.58 -11.03 -5.39
C VAL A 54 -9.53 -10.98 -6.58
N ASP A 55 -10.74 -10.44 -6.38
CA ASP A 55 -11.72 -10.30 -7.48
C ASP A 55 -11.15 -9.42 -8.60
N ALA A 56 -10.45 -8.34 -8.26
CA ALA A 56 -9.80 -7.48 -9.25
C ALA A 56 -8.65 -8.18 -10.01
N MET A 57 -7.99 -9.17 -9.39
CA MET A 57 -6.94 -9.96 -10.03
C MET A 57 -7.48 -11.11 -10.88
N SER A 58 -8.68 -11.63 -10.59
CA SER A 58 -9.25 -12.77 -11.31
C SER A 58 -9.56 -12.45 -12.77
N ALA A 59 -10.12 -11.30 -13.08
CA ALA A 59 -10.48 -10.92 -14.44
C ALA A 59 -9.28 -10.86 -15.42
N PRO A 60 -8.14 -10.22 -15.09
CA PRO A 60 -6.93 -10.29 -15.91
C PRO A 60 -6.38 -11.71 -16.06
N MET A 61 -6.46 -12.52 -15.00
CA MET A 61 -6.02 -13.92 -15.04
C MET A 61 -6.87 -14.76 -15.99
N HIS A 62 -8.19 -14.65 -15.92
CA HIS A 62 -9.11 -15.33 -16.85
C HIS A 62 -8.85 -14.90 -18.30
N LYS A 63 -8.62 -13.60 -18.54
CA LYS A 63 -8.25 -13.09 -19.87
C LYS A 63 -6.95 -13.72 -20.38
N MET A 64 -5.93 -13.82 -19.55
CA MET A 64 -4.66 -14.44 -19.90
C MET A 64 -4.83 -15.95 -20.21
N LEU A 65 -5.62 -16.65 -19.42
CA LEU A 65 -5.95 -18.07 -19.65
C LEU A 65 -6.70 -18.25 -20.98
N HIS A 66 -7.68 -17.40 -21.26
CA HIS A 66 -8.41 -17.40 -22.52
C HIS A 66 -7.50 -17.17 -23.73
N GLU A 67 -6.63 -16.16 -23.67
CA GLU A 67 -5.66 -15.90 -24.73
C GLU A 67 -4.68 -17.07 -24.95
N GLN A 68 -4.27 -17.73 -23.87
CA GLN A 68 -3.43 -18.93 -23.95
C GLN A 68 -4.19 -20.12 -24.55
N PHE A 69 -5.45 -20.32 -24.15
CA PHE A 69 -6.33 -21.34 -24.71
C PHE A 69 -6.51 -21.16 -26.22
N LEU A 70 -6.75 -19.93 -26.68
CA LEU A 70 -6.92 -19.66 -28.12
C LEU A 70 -5.69 -20.03 -28.94
N LYS A 71 -4.48 -19.89 -28.41
CA LYS A 71 -3.23 -20.28 -29.11
C LYS A 71 -3.09 -21.78 -29.29
N ASP A 72 -3.57 -22.56 -28.31
CA ASP A 72 -3.41 -24.02 -28.27
C ASP A 72 -4.74 -24.79 -28.47
N LYS A 73 -5.79 -24.12 -28.92
CA LYS A 73 -7.17 -24.63 -29.02
C LYS A 73 -7.29 -25.99 -29.70
N THR A 74 -6.45 -26.26 -30.69
CA THR A 74 -6.48 -27.55 -31.43
C THR A 74 -5.87 -28.71 -30.67
N LYS A 75 -5.16 -28.45 -29.57
CA LYS A 75 -4.46 -29.46 -28.75
C LYS A 75 -5.13 -29.71 -27.41
N LEU A 76 -6.08 -28.85 -27.01
CA LEU A 76 -6.70 -28.86 -25.70
C LEU A 76 -8.14 -29.38 -25.78
N PRO A 77 -8.66 -30.06 -24.73
CA PRO A 77 -10.05 -30.46 -24.65
C PRO A 77 -10.99 -29.25 -24.73
N PRO A 78 -12.21 -29.41 -25.28
CA PRO A 78 -13.17 -28.29 -25.42
C PRO A 78 -13.57 -27.63 -24.11
N ASP A 79 -13.54 -28.35 -23.01
CA ASP A 79 -13.89 -27.91 -21.65
C ASP A 79 -12.67 -27.47 -20.81
N PHE A 80 -11.49 -27.38 -21.43
CA PHE A 80 -10.24 -27.08 -20.72
C PHE A 80 -10.30 -25.69 -20.07
N GLU A 81 -10.75 -24.66 -20.80
CA GLU A 81 -10.83 -23.29 -20.31
C GLU A 81 -11.74 -23.19 -19.09
N ASP A 82 -12.95 -23.75 -19.16
CA ASP A 82 -13.92 -23.73 -18.06
C ASP A 82 -13.38 -24.44 -16.82
N ARG A 83 -12.72 -25.58 -17.01
CA ARG A 83 -12.14 -26.34 -15.90
C ARG A 83 -10.99 -25.63 -15.23
N VAL A 84 -10.10 -25.03 -15.99
CA VAL A 84 -8.97 -24.27 -15.44
C VAL A 84 -9.44 -22.98 -14.78
N SER A 85 -10.39 -22.25 -15.40
CA SER A 85 -10.98 -21.07 -14.79
C SER A 85 -11.64 -21.39 -13.45
N LYS A 86 -12.44 -22.45 -13.41
CA LYS A 86 -13.05 -22.91 -12.16
C LYS A 86 -12.02 -23.32 -11.11
N MET A 87 -10.97 -24.03 -11.48
CA MET A 87 -9.88 -24.40 -10.55
C MET A 87 -9.20 -23.16 -9.97
N VAL A 88 -8.92 -22.15 -10.79
CA VAL A 88 -8.32 -20.90 -10.33
C VAL A 88 -9.25 -20.18 -9.36
N ASP A 89 -10.54 -20.08 -9.67
CA ASP A 89 -11.52 -19.45 -8.78
C ASP A 89 -11.65 -20.20 -7.44
N ASP A 90 -11.69 -21.53 -7.48
CA ASP A 90 -11.78 -22.33 -6.26
C ASP A 90 -10.51 -22.18 -5.40
N GLU A 91 -9.31 -22.15 -6.01
CA GLU A 91 -8.05 -21.90 -5.31
C GLU A 91 -8.00 -20.51 -4.68
N MET A 92 -8.41 -19.48 -5.42
CA MET A 92 -8.47 -18.10 -4.92
C MET A 92 -9.44 -17.95 -3.74
N LYS A 93 -10.58 -18.64 -3.77
CA LYS A 93 -11.56 -18.65 -2.66
C LYS A 93 -11.06 -19.41 -1.44
N SER A 94 -10.26 -20.45 -1.64
CA SER A 94 -9.71 -21.29 -0.56
C SER A 94 -8.49 -20.66 0.12
N PHE A 95 -8.02 -19.52 -0.35
CA PHE A 95 -6.83 -18.88 0.19
C PHE A 95 -7.01 -18.53 1.68
N PRO A 96 -6.05 -18.86 2.55
CA PRO A 96 -6.19 -18.75 4.01
C PRO A 96 -6.00 -17.29 4.49
N TRP A 97 -6.94 -16.42 4.15
CA TRP A 97 -6.88 -14.98 4.46
C TRP A 97 -6.76 -14.70 5.95
N ASP A 98 -7.44 -15.50 6.78
CA ASP A 98 -7.43 -15.33 8.23
C ASP A 98 -6.05 -15.61 8.81
N GLU A 99 -5.40 -16.68 8.36
CA GLU A 99 -4.03 -17.01 8.77
C GLU A 99 -3.04 -15.95 8.32
N MET A 100 -3.24 -15.39 7.13
CA MET A 100 -2.41 -14.30 6.62
C MET A 100 -2.58 -13.03 7.47
N LEU A 101 -3.81 -12.64 7.80
CA LEU A 101 -4.07 -11.49 8.68
C LEU A 101 -3.50 -11.75 10.08
N ASP A 102 -3.67 -12.93 10.64
CA ASP A 102 -3.09 -13.32 11.93
C ASP A 102 -1.56 -13.27 11.93
N SER A 103 -0.92 -13.62 10.82
CA SER A 103 0.54 -13.55 10.69
C SER A 103 1.08 -12.10 10.70
N MET A 104 0.25 -11.12 10.37
CA MET A 104 0.61 -9.70 10.43
C MET A 104 0.54 -9.15 11.87
N VAL A 105 -0.22 -9.77 12.77
CA VAL A 105 -0.41 -9.28 14.15
C VAL A 105 0.92 -9.00 14.87
N PRO A 106 1.91 -9.92 14.90
CA PRO A 106 3.19 -9.67 15.56
C PRO A 106 3.96 -8.48 14.98
N VAL A 107 3.80 -8.22 13.69
CA VAL A 107 4.44 -7.08 13.02
C VAL A 107 3.85 -5.77 13.53
N TYR A 108 2.52 -5.66 13.60
CA TYR A 108 1.85 -4.49 14.17
C TYR A 108 2.21 -4.28 15.65
N GLN A 109 2.21 -5.36 16.45
CA GLN A 109 2.56 -5.32 17.87
C GLN A 109 3.98 -4.81 18.13
N LYS A 110 4.89 -5.04 17.19
CA LYS A 110 6.28 -4.54 17.30
C LYS A 110 6.38 -3.03 17.10
N HIS A 111 5.45 -2.43 16.34
CA HIS A 111 5.55 -1.04 15.90
C HIS A 111 4.50 -0.12 16.50
N LEU A 112 3.38 -0.66 17.01
CA LEU A 112 2.29 0.12 17.53
C LEU A 112 2.05 -0.15 19.01
N THR A 113 1.85 0.92 19.75
CA THR A 113 1.38 0.88 21.12
C THR A 113 -0.15 0.68 21.16
N LYS A 114 -0.66 0.32 22.32
CA LYS A 114 -2.11 0.26 22.56
C LYS A 114 -2.79 1.61 22.31
N GLY A 115 -2.12 2.71 22.65
CA GLY A 115 -2.61 4.07 22.40
C GLY A 115 -2.73 4.37 20.93
N ASP A 116 -1.73 3.99 20.13
CA ASP A 116 -1.74 4.16 18.67
C ASP A 116 -2.91 3.41 18.04
N VAL A 117 -3.06 2.13 18.41
CA VAL A 117 -4.14 1.29 17.87
C VAL A 117 -5.51 1.82 18.26
N ASN A 118 -5.69 2.27 19.52
CA ASN A 118 -6.96 2.88 19.95
C ASN A 118 -7.28 4.15 19.14
N ALA A 119 -6.28 5.00 18.88
CA ALA A 119 -6.47 6.19 18.05
C ALA A 119 -6.85 5.84 16.61
N LEU A 120 -6.18 4.84 16.02
CA LEU A 120 -6.49 4.34 14.68
C LEU A 120 -7.91 3.73 14.60
N VAL A 121 -8.28 2.91 15.59
CA VAL A 121 -9.63 2.34 15.69
C VAL A 121 -10.68 3.44 15.81
N ALA A 122 -10.45 4.46 16.65
CA ALA A 122 -11.36 5.57 16.81
C ALA A 122 -11.51 6.39 15.51
N PHE A 123 -10.39 6.62 14.81
CA PHE A 123 -10.40 7.36 13.55
C PHE A 123 -11.10 6.56 12.44
N TYR A 124 -10.66 5.35 12.16
CA TYR A 124 -11.23 4.54 11.07
C TYR A 124 -12.65 4.03 11.38
N GLY A 125 -13.02 3.87 12.64
CA GLY A 125 -14.40 3.59 13.04
C GLY A 125 -15.34 4.80 12.96
N SER A 126 -14.82 6.03 12.74
CA SER A 126 -15.65 7.23 12.58
C SER A 126 -16.25 7.34 11.17
N PRO A 127 -17.34 8.12 11.00
CA PRO A 127 -17.93 8.37 9.67
C PRO A 127 -16.91 8.93 8.66
N THR A 128 -16.01 9.81 9.10
CA THR A 128 -14.97 10.38 8.25
C THR A 128 -13.93 9.33 7.86
N GLY A 129 -13.48 8.50 8.82
CA GLY A 129 -12.53 7.42 8.55
C GLY A 129 -13.10 6.39 7.58
N GLN A 130 -14.35 5.97 7.77
CA GLN A 130 -15.05 5.07 6.85
C GLN A 130 -15.21 5.66 5.46
N LYS A 131 -15.54 6.96 5.36
CA LYS A 131 -15.60 7.67 4.08
C LYS A 131 -14.25 7.65 3.37
N ILE A 132 -13.17 7.91 4.08
CA ILE A 132 -11.81 7.88 3.51
C ILE A 132 -11.47 6.48 2.99
N LEU A 133 -11.75 5.42 3.77
CA LEU A 133 -11.52 4.04 3.32
C LEU A 133 -12.30 3.70 2.05
N HIS A 134 -13.56 4.14 1.98
CA HIS A 134 -14.43 3.92 0.83
C HIS A 134 -13.94 4.68 -0.42
N ASP A 135 -13.58 5.95 -0.26
CA ASP A 135 -13.29 6.85 -1.39
C ASP A 135 -11.83 6.74 -1.86
N MET A 136 -10.91 6.20 -1.02
CA MET A 136 -9.48 6.15 -1.33
C MET A 136 -9.16 5.51 -2.69
N PRO A 137 -9.78 4.38 -3.10
CA PRO A 137 -9.52 3.80 -4.42
C PRO A 137 -9.83 4.76 -5.57
N ALA A 138 -10.98 5.46 -5.51
CA ALA A 138 -11.37 6.44 -6.51
C ALA A 138 -10.41 7.65 -6.52
N ILE A 139 -10.07 8.17 -5.35
CA ILE A 139 -9.08 9.26 -5.20
C ILE A 139 -7.75 8.87 -5.84
N MET A 140 -7.25 7.67 -5.59
CA MET A 140 -5.99 7.20 -6.17
C MET A 140 -6.07 7.04 -7.68
N GLN A 141 -7.19 6.54 -8.19
CA GLN A 141 -7.43 6.42 -9.64
C GLN A 141 -7.45 7.79 -10.31
N GLU A 142 -8.25 8.72 -9.81
CA GLU A 142 -8.36 10.08 -10.35
C GLU A 142 -7.03 10.84 -10.26
N ALA A 143 -6.29 10.67 -9.16
CA ALA A 143 -4.95 11.23 -9.03
C ALA A 143 -4.00 10.68 -10.10
N MET A 144 -4.02 9.36 -10.35
CA MET A 144 -3.21 8.74 -11.39
C MET A 144 -3.58 9.28 -12.78
N GLU A 145 -4.87 9.34 -13.09
CA GLU A 145 -5.38 9.89 -14.37
C GLU A 145 -4.96 11.35 -14.55
N SER A 146 -4.99 12.16 -13.49
CA SER A 146 -4.55 13.55 -13.55
C SER A 146 -3.04 13.72 -13.76
N MET A 147 -2.24 12.73 -13.35
CA MET A 147 -0.79 12.72 -13.55
C MET A 147 -0.38 12.24 -14.96
N MET A 148 -1.21 11.45 -15.64
CA MET A 148 -0.88 10.85 -16.95
C MET A 148 -0.46 11.88 -18.01
N PRO A 149 -1.14 13.04 -18.19
CA PRO A 149 -0.73 14.05 -19.18
C PRO A 149 0.65 14.64 -18.88
N LEU A 150 0.98 14.82 -17.59
CA LEU A 150 2.29 15.31 -17.16
C LEU A 150 3.40 14.30 -17.48
N MET A 151 3.16 13.02 -17.17
CA MET A 151 4.08 11.93 -17.49
C MET A 151 4.30 11.83 -19.01
N GLN A 152 3.22 11.91 -19.80
CA GLN A 152 3.30 11.90 -21.27
C GLN A 152 4.15 13.04 -21.80
N LYS A 153 3.92 14.26 -21.29
CA LYS A 153 4.72 15.44 -21.64
C LYS A 153 6.20 15.23 -21.31
N GLN A 154 6.49 14.67 -20.13
CA GLN A 154 7.87 14.41 -19.70
C GLN A 154 8.54 13.37 -20.59
N MET A 155 7.84 12.28 -20.92
CA MET A 155 8.35 11.26 -21.86
C MET A 155 8.64 11.84 -23.23
N ASN A 156 7.75 12.67 -23.79
CA ASN A 156 7.95 13.33 -25.07
C ASN A 156 9.17 14.27 -25.04
N THR A 157 9.34 15.02 -23.96
CA THR A 157 10.50 15.89 -23.76
C THR A 157 11.79 15.08 -23.69
N MET A 158 11.78 13.97 -22.95
CA MET A 158 12.93 13.07 -22.87
C MET A 158 13.28 12.47 -24.22
N ASN A 159 12.30 11.96 -24.96
CA ASN A 159 12.51 11.41 -26.30
C ASN A 159 13.11 12.46 -27.26
N SER A 160 12.61 13.69 -27.23
CA SER A 160 13.16 14.79 -28.04
C SER A 160 14.61 15.10 -27.70
N ARG A 161 14.95 15.12 -26.40
CA ARG A 161 16.35 15.32 -25.95
C ARG A 161 17.26 14.17 -26.39
N VAL A 162 16.82 12.93 -26.23
CA VAL A 162 17.58 11.75 -26.71
C VAL A 162 17.83 11.84 -28.21
N GLN A 163 16.82 12.18 -29.00
CA GLN A 163 16.97 12.34 -30.46
C GLN A 163 17.98 13.45 -30.82
N GLN A 164 17.93 14.60 -30.13
CA GLN A 164 18.88 15.69 -30.33
C GLN A 164 20.30 15.28 -29.98
N GLU A 165 20.48 14.58 -28.86
CA GLU A 165 21.79 14.08 -28.43
C GLU A 165 22.38 13.06 -29.41
N VAL A 166 21.53 12.10 -29.83
CA VAL A 166 21.95 11.11 -30.87
C VAL A 166 22.34 11.82 -32.17
N ALA A 167 21.53 12.80 -32.62
CA ALA A 167 21.85 13.56 -33.84
C ALA A 167 23.19 14.33 -33.71
N GLN A 168 23.46 14.88 -32.52
CA GLN A 168 24.75 15.55 -32.25
C GLN A 168 25.90 14.56 -32.24
N MET A 169 25.80 13.42 -31.54
CA MET A 169 26.81 12.36 -31.52
C MET A 169 27.13 11.83 -32.93
N MET A 170 26.08 11.69 -33.77
CA MET A 170 26.25 11.25 -35.16
C MET A 170 27.02 12.27 -36.03
N LYS A 171 26.81 13.59 -35.79
CA LYS A 171 27.59 14.64 -36.46
C LYS A 171 29.06 14.67 -36.04
N ASP A 172 29.32 14.41 -34.76
CA ASP A 172 30.63 14.43 -34.17
C ASP A 172 31.44 13.13 -34.44
N TYR A 173 30.74 12.08 -34.86
CA TYR A 173 31.33 10.80 -35.16
C TYR A 173 32.14 10.86 -36.45
N LYS A 174 33.51 10.83 -36.34
CA LYS A 174 34.42 10.61 -37.48
C LYS A 174 34.76 9.12 -37.51
N PRO A 175 34.32 8.37 -38.54
CA PRO A 175 34.73 6.98 -38.65
C PRO A 175 36.25 6.88 -38.72
N ALA A 176 36.83 5.98 -37.92
CA ALA A 176 38.26 5.69 -37.98
C ALA A 176 38.66 5.31 -39.41
N GLN A 177 39.63 6.02 -39.99
CA GLN A 177 40.18 5.69 -41.32
C GLN A 177 40.71 4.25 -41.25
N LYS A 178 40.23 3.38 -42.15
CA LYS A 178 40.81 2.04 -42.31
C LYS A 178 42.30 2.21 -42.54
N PRO A 179 43.18 1.45 -41.85
CA PRO A 179 44.61 1.47 -42.10
C PRO A 179 44.82 1.10 -43.58
N LYS A 180 45.58 1.95 -44.31
CA LYS A 180 46.01 1.63 -45.68
C LYS A 180 46.70 0.28 -45.63
N SER A 181 46.15 -0.70 -46.35
CA SER A 181 46.86 -1.95 -46.62
C SER A 181 48.22 -1.60 -47.27
N GLU A 182 49.30 -1.88 -46.59
CA GLU A 182 50.61 -1.85 -47.18
C GLU A 182 50.63 -2.85 -48.34
N GLU A 183 50.75 -2.32 -49.53
CA GLU A 183 51.07 -3.10 -50.77
C GLU A 183 52.43 -3.75 -50.53
N ILE A 184 52.45 -5.04 -50.20
CA ILE A 184 53.69 -5.85 -50.25
C ILE A 184 54.04 -6.01 -51.71
N LYS A 185 54.99 -5.21 -52.17
CA LYS A 185 55.70 -5.45 -53.47
C LYS A 185 56.56 -6.65 -53.25
N ASN A 186 56.31 -7.74 -53.97
CA ASN A 186 57.25 -8.79 -54.34
C ASN A 186 58.08 -8.32 -55.51
#